data_c02c3b7a7cfeec24eb467f7d04b59a74
#
_entry.id   c02c3b7a7cfeec24eb467f7d04b59a74
#
_cell.length_a   1.000
_cell.length_b   1.000
_cell.length_c   1.000
_cell.angle_alpha   90.00
_cell.angle_beta   90.00
_cell.angle_gamma   90.00
#
_symmetry.space_group_name_H-M   'P 1'
#
loop_
_entity.id
_entity.type
_entity.pdbx_description
1 polymer ?
#
loop_
_entity_poly.entity_id
_entity_poly.type
_entity_poly.pdbx_seq_one_letter_code
_entity_poly.pdbx_strand_id
1 'polypeptide(L)'
;MTLLTEMGVMRGQTDKFEKNKYIPVDAADEDIFNPVVRRAVRISFKILNALMKKYGTLEEVVIEMPRDRNSEEQKKWEKERQKKNEKELAYIEKKLAAEYNILLSPTDFSNQKQLGLKLKLWNEQDGKCLYSGKTIEPEDLIKHSELFQIDHIIPRSISFDDSRNNKVLVYGE
;
A
#
# COMPACT_ATOMS: atom_id res chain seq x y z
N MET A 1 14.62 18.58 -26.84
CA MET A 1 14.54 18.52 -25.36
C MET A 1 13.07 18.33 -25.02
N THR A 2 12.70 17.12 -24.66
CA THR A 2 11.35 16.58 -24.76
C THR A 2 10.55 16.85 -23.48
N LEU A 3 9.24 17.11 -23.62
CA LEU A 3 8.22 17.36 -22.59
C LEU A 3 8.28 16.44 -21.34
N LEU A 4 8.88 15.26 -21.44
CA LEU A 4 9.08 14.32 -20.32
C LEU A 4 10.09 14.80 -19.27
N THR A 5 10.96 15.73 -19.61
CA THR A 5 11.94 16.33 -18.70
C THR A 5 11.30 17.40 -17.78
N GLU A 6 10.20 18.02 -18.21
CA GLU A 6 9.49 19.04 -17.45
C GLU A 6 8.52 18.47 -16.40
N MET A 7 8.08 17.22 -16.58
CA MET A 7 7.16 16.57 -15.63
C MET A 7 7.83 15.86 -14.46
N GLY A 8 9.16 15.89 -14.34
CA GLY A 8 9.86 15.32 -13.18
C GLY A 8 9.80 13.79 -13.06
N VAL A 9 9.33 13.09 -14.07
CA VAL A 9 9.20 11.63 -14.09
C VAL A 9 10.40 11.05 -14.83
N MET A 10 11.26 10.37 -14.11
CA MET A 10 12.42 9.58 -14.53
C MET A 10 13.69 10.36 -14.91
N ARG A 11 14.32 11.02 -13.94
CA ARG A 11 15.75 11.25 -13.99
C ARG A 11 16.44 9.99 -13.42
N GLY A 12 17.06 9.19 -14.27
CA GLY A 12 18.05 8.23 -13.77
C GLY A 12 18.28 6.94 -14.54
N GLN A 13 17.50 6.58 -15.57
CA GLN A 13 17.66 5.31 -16.27
C GLN A 13 17.62 5.36 -17.81
N THR A 14 17.75 6.52 -18.42
CA THR A 14 17.74 6.66 -19.89
C THR A 14 18.91 5.92 -20.55
N ASP A 15 20.07 5.84 -19.91
CA ASP A 15 21.29 5.29 -20.51
C ASP A 15 21.29 3.77 -20.68
N LYS A 16 20.48 3.05 -19.92
CA LYS A 16 20.44 1.55 -20.00
C LYS A 16 19.85 1.03 -21.31
N PHE A 17 19.01 1.82 -21.99
CA PHE A 17 18.23 1.34 -23.16
C PHE A 17 18.60 1.99 -24.49
N GLU A 18 19.46 2.99 -24.50
CA GLU A 18 19.85 3.71 -25.73
C GLU A 18 20.50 2.83 -26.81
N LYS A 19 21.10 1.68 -26.40
CA LYS A 19 21.74 0.74 -27.32
C LYS A 19 20.79 -0.32 -27.89
N ASN A 20 19.57 -0.41 -27.39
CA ASN A 20 18.64 -1.44 -27.80
C ASN A 20 17.70 -0.92 -28.90
N LYS A 21 17.67 -1.61 -30.04
CA LYS A 21 16.74 -1.32 -31.13
C LYS A 21 15.27 -1.51 -30.72
N TYR A 22 15.00 -2.37 -29.74
CA TYR A 22 13.68 -2.70 -29.22
C TYR A 22 13.67 -2.58 -27.70
N ILE A 23 12.50 -2.29 -27.13
CA ILE A 23 12.32 -2.20 -25.67
C ILE A 23 12.40 -3.61 -25.06
N PRO A 24 13.29 -3.88 -24.10
CA PRO A 24 13.28 -5.15 -23.39
C PRO A 24 11.92 -5.35 -22.66
N VAL A 25 11.32 -6.53 -22.85
CA VAL A 25 9.95 -6.81 -22.34
C VAL A 25 9.90 -6.84 -20.83
N ASP A 26 11.01 -7.13 -20.20
CA ASP A 26 11.24 -7.22 -18.75
C ASP A 26 11.82 -5.94 -18.12
N ALA A 27 11.97 -4.88 -18.92
CA ALA A 27 12.61 -3.62 -18.50
C ALA A 27 12.03 -3.00 -17.22
N ALA A 28 10.74 -3.20 -16.96
CA ALA A 28 10.04 -2.65 -15.79
C ALA A 28 9.74 -3.69 -14.70
N ASP A 29 10.29 -4.88 -14.77
CA ASP A 29 9.94 -5.97 -13.85
C ASP A 29 10.45 -5.74 -12.43
N GLU A 30 11.59 -5.09 -12.29
CA GLU A 30 12.19 -4.79 -11.00
C GLU A 30 11.42 -3.69 -10.24
N ASP A 31 10.79 -2.78 -10.98
CA ASP A 31 10.08 -1.62 -10.41
C ASP A 31 8.59 -1.89 -10.13
N ILE A 32 8.03 -2.96 -10.73
CA ILE A 32 6.61 -3.26 -10.65
C ILE A 32 6.35 -4.53 -9.85
N PHE A 33 5.91 -4.36 -8.60
CA PHE A 33 5.61 -5.49 -7.70
C PHE A 33 4.27 -6.16 -8.00
N ASN A 34 3.28 -5.42 -8.52
CA ASN A 34 1.97 -5.98 -8.85
C ASN A 34 2.02 -6.80 -10.14
N PRO A 35 1.77 -8.13 -10.11
CA PRO A 35 1.90 -9.00 -11.28
C PRO A 35 0.89 -8.70 -12.38
N VAL A 36 -0.30 -8.19 -12.05
CA VAL A 36 -1.30 -7.78 -13.05
C VAL A 36 -0.79 -6.58 -13.83
N VAL A 37 -0.27 -5.57 -13.13
CA VAL A 37 0.34 -4.38 -13.75
C VAL A 37 1.57 -4.77 -14.56
N ARG A 38 2.45 -5.61 -14.01
CA ARG A 38 3.64 -6.13 -14.71
C ARG A 38 3.27 -6.82 -16.02
N ARG A 39 2.25 -7.68 -15.99
CA ARG A 39 1.74 -8.35 -17.19
C ARG A 39 1.21 -7.37 -18.22
N ALA A 40 0.46 -6.35 -17.82
CA ALA A 40 -0.05 -5.31 -18.70
C ALA A 40 1.09 -4.53 -19.36
N VAL A 41 2.09 -4.10 -18.60
CA VAL A 41 3.27 -3.38 -19.11
C VAL A 41 4.07 -4.24 -20.09
N ARG A 42 4.31 -5.51 -19.77
CA ARG A 42 4.98 -6.45 -20.71
C ARG A 42 4.22 -6.60 -22.04
N ILE A 43 2.90 -6.65 -21.98
CA ILE A 43 2.06 -6.73 -23.20
C ILE A 43 2.18 -5.43 -23.99
N SER A 44 2.15 -4.27 -23.34
CA SER A 44 2.34 -2.98 -24.01
C SER A 44 3.71 -2.90 -24.71
N PHE A 45 4.80 -3.32 -24.07
CA PHE A 45 6.12 -3.35 -24.70
C PHE A 45 6.18 -4.32 -25.90
N LYS A 46 5.52 -5.47 -25.82
CA LYS A 46 5.41 -6.40 -26.95
C LYS A 46 4.69 -5.77 -28.14
N ILE A 47 3.61 -5.03 -27.88
CA ILE A 47 2.83 -4.34 -28.92
C ILE A 47 3.67 -3.23 -29.55
N LEU A 48 4.35 -2.40 -28.73
CA LEU A 48 5.24 -1.35 -29.23
C LEU A 48 6.35 -1.93 -30.10
N ASN A 49 7.02 -2.99 -29.65
CA ASN A 49 8.05 -3.66 -30.43
C ASN A 49 7.53 -4.25 -31.75
N ALA A 50 6.31 -4.78 -31.76
CA ALA A 50 5.67 -5.27 -32.99
C ALA A 50 5.38 -4.14 -33.98
N LEU A 51 4.92 -2.99 -33.46
CA LEU A 51 4.72 -1.77 -34.28
C LEU A 51 6.04 -1.25 -34.85
N MET A 52 7.08 -1.15 -34.03
CA MET A 52 8.42 -0.75 -34.46
C MET A 52 9.00 -1.69 -35.53
N LYS A 53 8.73 -3.00 -35.40
CA LYS A 53 9.16 -3.99 -36.38
C LYS A 53 8.45 -3.84 -37.71
N LYS A 54 7.17 -3.48 -37.69
CA LYS A 54 6.32 -3.37 -38.89
C LYS A 54 6.47 -2.01 -39.60
N TYR A 55 6.55 -0.92 -38.85
CA TYR A 55 6.47 0.43 -39.36
C TYR A 55 7.78 1.23 -39.23
N GLY A 56 8.79 0.68 -38.56
CA GLY A 56 10.04 1.39 -38.31
C GLY A 56 10.03 2.10 -36.96
N THR A 57 10.96 3.04 -36.78
CA THR A 57 11.09 3.81 -35.54
C THR A 57 9.86 4.71 -35.34
N LEU A 58 9.31 4.66 -34.13
CA LEU A 58 8.20 5.54 -33.75
C LEU A 58 8.78 6.90 -33.33
N GLU A 59 8.22 8.00 -33.85
CA GLU A 59 8.64 9.36 -33.49
C GLU A 59 8.13 9.74 -32.11
N GLU A 60 6.91 9.32 -31.77
CA GLU A 60 6.27 9.61 -30.50
C GLU A 60 5.35 8.49 -30.07
N VAL A 61 5.31 8.24 -28.76
CA VAL A 61 4.36 7.30 -28.13
C VAL A 61 3.60 8.06 -27.04
N VAL A 62 2.31 8.27 -27.26
CA VAL A 62 1.43 8.92 -26.29
C VAL A 62 0.75 7.84 -25.44
N ILE A 63 1.00 7.87 -24.13
CA ILE A 63 0.35 6.98 -23.17
C ILE A 63 -0.75 7.79 -22.47
N GLU A 64 -1.99 7.53 -22.83
CA GLU A 64 -3.14 8.08 -22.12
C GLU A 64 -3.48 7.18 -20.93
N MET A 65 -3.26 7.71 -19.74
CA MET A 65 -3.78 7.10 -18.52
C MET A 65 -5.11 7.78 -18.18
N PRO A 66 -6.24 7.05 -18.24
CA PRO A 66 -7.49 7.60 -17.76
C PRO A 66 -7.31 7.92 -16.28
N ARG A 67 -7.37 9.20 -15.92
CA ARG A 67 -7.60 9.59 -14.54
C ARG A 67 -9.06 9.27 -14.26
N ASP A 68 -9.31 8.10 -13.69
CA ASP A 68 -10.60 7.84 -13.08
C ASP A 68 -10.83 8.93 -12.03
N ARG A 69 -11.63 9.92 -12.41
CA ARG A 69 -12.24 10.78 -11.40
C ARG A 69 -13.08 9.83 -10.58
N ASN A 70 -12.71 9.66 -9.30
CA ASN A 70 -13.53 8.90 -8.38
C ASN A 70 -14.98 9.25 -8.64
N SER A 71 -15.76 8.26 -9.06
CA SER A 71 -17.18 8.46 -9.30
C SER A 71 -17.82 8.98 -8.02
N GLU A 72 -18.96 9.67 -8.10
CA GLU A 72 -19.67 10.13 -6.89
C GLU A 72 -19.99 8.97 -5.94
N GLU A 73 -20.18 7.77 -6.49
CA GLU A 73 -20.38 6.55 -5.73
C GLU A 73 -19.09 6.15 -4.97
N GLN A 74 -17.91 6.21 -5.61
CA GLN A 74 -16.63 5.94 -4.96
C GLN A 74 -16.36 6.95 -3.84
N LYS A 75 -16.60 8.24 -4.07
CA LYS A 75 -16.45 9.28 -3.04
C LYS A 75 -17.40 9.04 -1.85
N LYS A 76 -18.64 8.62 -2.12
CA LYS A 76 -19.61 8.27 -1.09
C LYS A 76 -19.13 7.06 -0.29
N TRP A 77 -18.67 6.01 -0.97
CA TRP A 77 -18.14 4.81 -0.33
C TRP A 77 -16.89 5.10 0.52
N GLU A 78 -15.98 5.93 0.03
CA GLU A 78 -14.80 6.36 0.79
C GLU A 78 -15.19 7.13 2.05
N LYS A 79 -16.14 8.05 1.94
CA LYS A 79 -16.67 8.80 3.11
C LYS A 79 -17.35 7.88 4.14
N GLU A 80 -18.11 6.90 3.67
CA GLU A 80 -18.76 5.92 4.55
C GLU A 80 -17.71 5.04 5.26
N ARG A 81 -16.70 4.59 4.53
CA ARG A 81 -15.57 3.84 5.07
C ARG A 81 -14.81 4.65 6.12
N GLN A 82 -14.55 5.92 5.83
CA GLN A 82 -13.86 6.82 6.77
C GLN A 82 -14.67 7.01 8.04
N LYS A 83 -15.97 7.30 7.93
CA LYS A 83 -16.88 7.44 9.08
C LYS A 83 -16.95 6.14 9.92
N LYS A 84 -16.94 4.97 9.27
CA LYS A 84 -16.91 3.69 9.97
C LYS A 84 -15.59 3.52 10.75
N ASN A 85 -14.47 3.87 10.13
CA ASN A 85 -13.16 3.82 10.76
C ASN A 85 -13.04 4.77 11.95
N GLU A 86 -13.59 5.97 11.86
CA GLU A 86 -13.61 6.97 12.94
C GLU A 86 -14.46 6.48 14.12
N LYS A 87 -15.65 5.94 13.86
CA LYS A 87 -16.53 5.38 14.90
C LYS A 87 -15.89 4.21 15.63
N GLU A 88 -15.22 3.32 14.88
CA GLU A 88 -14.51 2.18 15.44
C GLU A 88 -13.37 2.64 16.36
N LEU A 89 -12.58 3.62 15.93
CA LEU A 89 -11.49 4.15 16.73
C LEU A 89 -12.01 4.84 17.98
N ALA A 90 -13.05 5.66 17.86
CA ALA A 90 -13.69 6.31 19.00
C ALA A 90 -14.28 5.30 20.02
N TYR A 91 -14.78 4.17 19.55
CA TYR A 91 -15.19 3.08 20.44
C TYR A 91 -14.00 2.49 21.21
N ILE A 92 -12.89 2.22 20.53
CA ILE A 92 -11.66 1.69 21.16
C ILE A 92 -11.11 2.69 22.17
N GLU A 93 -11.07 3.98 21.85
CA GLU A 93 -10.65 5.05 22.76
C GLU A 93 -11.49 5.06 24.05
N LYS A 94 -12.80 4.97 23.91
CA LYS A 94 -13.71 4.89 25.06
C LYS A 94 -13.47 3.64 25.91
N LYS A 95 -13.26 2.50 25.27
CA LYS A 95 -12.94 1.24 25.94
C LYS A 95 -11.62 1.35 26.72
N LEU A 96 -10.58 1.90 26.10
CA LEU A 96 -9.28 2.13 26.74
C LEU A 96 -9.39 3.06 27.95
N ALA A 97 -10.18 4.13 27.83
CA ALA A 97 -10.41 5.05 28.95
C ALA A 97 -11.19 4.40 30.09
N ALA A 98 -12.20 3.57 29.79
CA ALA A 98 -13.07 2.96 30.79
C ALA A 98 -12.44 1.77 31.51
N GLU A 99 -11.76 0.88 30.75
CA GLU A 99 -11.24 -0.39 31.29
C GLU A 99 -9.79 -0.28 31.76
N TYR A 100 -8.99 0.58 31.11
CA TYR A 100 -7.54 0.67 31.37
C TYR A 100 -7.09 2.03 31.88
N ASN A 101 -8.02 2.99 32.01
CA ASN A 101 -7.73 4.38 32.41
C ASN A 101 -6.67 5.06 31.51
N ILE A 102 -6.66 4.71 30.21
CA ILE A 102 -5.73 5.24 29.22
C ILE A 102 -6.47 6.28 28.35
N LEU A 103 -5.94 7.50 28.30
CA LEU A 103 -6.42 8.56 27.44
C LEU A 103 -5.44 8.74 26.28
N LEU A 104 -5.93 8.51 25.07
CA LEU A 104 -5.15 8.73 23.84
C LEU A 104 -5.14 10.21 23.48
N SER A 105 -4.01 10.71 23.05
CA SER A 105 -3.84 12.06 22.54
C SER A 105 -3.59 12.06 21.02
N PRO A 106 -3.89 13.16 20.30
CA PRO A 106 -3.54 13.26 18.89
C PRO A 106 -2.03 13.08 18.61
N THR A 107 -1.17 13.41 19.58
CA THR A 107 0.28 13.26 19.49
C THR A 107 0.71 11.80 19.46
N ASP A 108 -0.03 10.89 20.09
CA ASP A 108 0.28 9.45 20.08
C ASP A 108 0.16 8.90 18.66
N PHE A 109 -0.89 9.32 17.94
CA PHE A 109 -1.09 8.92 16.55
C PHE A 109 -0.07 9.54 15.58
N SER A 110 0.43 10.74 15.90
CA SER A 110 1.44 11.43 15.07
C SER A 110 2.83 10.83 15.26
N ASN A 111 3.15 10.41 16.48
CA ASN A 111 4.46 9.89 16.85
C ASN A 111 4.62 8.41 16.49
N GLN A 112 3.51 7.67 16.38
CA GLN A 112 3.56 6.22 16.18
C GLN A 112 2.87 5.81 14.87
N LYS A 113 3.71 5.35 13.96
CA LYS A 113 3.27 4.84 12.66
C LYS A 113 2.26 3.69 12.86
N GLN A 114 1.09 3.82 12.24
CA GLN A 114 0.06 2.77 12.24
C GLN A 114 -0.60 2.45 13.60
N LEU A 115 -0.45 3.29 14.63
CA LEU A 115 -1.06 3.03 15.93
C LEU A 115 -2.58 2.76 15.83
N GLY A 116 -3.30 3.55 15.04
CA GLY A 116 -4.73 3.34 14.83
C GLY A 116 -5.07 1.95 14.25
N LEU A 117 -4.24 1.42 13.36
CA LEU A 117 -4.42 0.07 12.83
C LEU A 117 -4.05 -0.99 13.88
N LYS A 118 -2.97 -0.79 14.63
CA LYS A 118 -2.56 -1.70 15.70
C LYS A 118 -3.63 -1.81 16.79
N LEU A 119 -4.23 -0.70 17.19
CA LEU A 119 -5.32 -0.68 18.17
C LEU A 119 -6.58 -1.42 17.67
N LYS A 120 -6.91 -1.29 16.39
CA LYS A 120 -8.03 -2.03 15.79
C LYS A 120 -7.78 -3.53 15.77
N LEU A 121 -6.59 -3.96 15.35
CA LEU A 121 -6.19 -5.36 15.36
C LEU A 121 -6.15 -5.90 16.81
N TRP A 122 -5.60 -5.14 17.75
CA TRP A 122 -5.61 -5.47 19.17
C TRP A 122 -7.03 -5.74 19.69
N ASN A 123 -7.98 -4.87 19.37
CA ASN A 123 -9.37 -5.04 19.77
C ASN A 123 -10.06 -6.23 19.09
N GLU A 124 -9.76 -6.52 17.81
CA GLU A 124 -10.26 -7.69 17.06
C GLU A 124 -9.70 -9.01 17.61
N GLN A 125 -8.49 -8.98 18.15
CA GLN A 125 -7.77 -10.14 18.70
C GLN A 125 -8.02 -10.33 20.21
N ASP A 126 -8.96 -9.58 20.81
CA ASP A 126 -9.22 -9.60 22.26
C ASP A 126 -7.94 -9.39 23.09
N GLY A 127 -7.05 -8.52 22.64
CA GLY A 127 -5.81 -8.18 23.31
C GLY A 127 -4.77 -9.31 23.35
N LYS A 128 -4.81 -10.27 22.41
CA LYS A 128 -3.87 -11.40 22.38
C LYS A 128 -3.07 -11.46 21.09
N CYS A 129 -1.80 -11.81 21.21
CA CYS A 129 -0.98 -12.17 20.07
C CYS A 129 -1.42 -13.54 19.53
N LEU A 130 -1.85 -13.62 18.28
CA LEU A 130 -2.36 -14.86 17.68
C LEU A 130 -1.26 -15.92 17.49
N TYR A 131 0.02 -15.52 17.39
CA TYR A 131 1.12 -16.47 17.22
C TYR A 131 1.58 -17.09 18.54
N SER A 132 1.69 -16.28 19.59
CA SER A 132 2.23 -16.73 20.87
C SER A 132 1.16 -16.97 21.96
N GLY A 133 -0.07 -16.51 21.74
CA GLY A 133 -1.13 -16.52 22.74
C GLY A 133 -0.91 -15.57 23.92
N LYS A 134 0.19 -14.83 23.95
CA LYS A 134 0.51 -13.86 25.00
C LYS A 134 -0.45 -12.68 24.95
N THR A 135 -0.83 -12.17 26.12
CA THR A 135 -1.61 -10.93 26.24
C THR A 135 -0.77 -9.75 25.78
N ILE A 136 -1.39 -8.87 25.01
CA ILE A 136 -0.83 -7.58 24.58
C ILE A 136 -1.49 -6.52 25.44
N GLU A 137 -0.74 -5.96 26.38
CA GLU A 137 -1.22 -4.86 27.20
C GLU A 137 -1.36 -3.59 26.37
N PRO A 138 -2.51 -2.88 26.43
CA PRO A 138 -2.72 -1.69 25.60
C PRO A 138 -1.75 -0.55 25.97
N GLU A 139 -1.29 -0.50 27.21
CA GLU A 139 -0.30 0.46 27.65
C GLU A 139 1.05 0.25 26.94
N ASP A 140 1.49 -0.99 26.83
CA ASP A 140 2.72 -1.34 26.11
C ASP A 140 2.56 -1.07 24.60
N LEU A 141 1.40 -1.37 24.04
CA LEU A 141 1.12 -1.09 22.62
C LEU A 141 1.22 0.40 22.29
N ILE A 142 0.84 1.27 23.24
CA ILE A 142 0.87 2.73 23.05
C ILE A 142 2.25 3.29 23.37
N LYS A 143 2.93 2.84 24.43
CA LYS A 143 4.23 3.39 24.83
C LYS A 143 5.40 2.79 24.06
N HIS A 144 5.30 1.52 23.71
CA HIS A 144 6.35 0.69 23.11
C HIS A 144 5.86 0.00 21.84
N SER A 145 5.26 0.78 20.95
CA SER A 145 4.67 0.27 19.70
C SER A 145 5.66 -0.48 18.81
N GLU A 146 6.95 -0.23 18.97
CA GLU A 146 8.04 -0.91 18.28
C GLU A 146 8.16 -2.40 18.64
N LEU A 147 7.68 -2.80 19.82
CA LEU A 147 7.66 -4.21 20.24
C LEU A 147 6.62 -5.05 19.47
N PHE A 148 5.72 -4.40 18.75
CA PHE A 148 4.63 -5.05 18.07
C PHE A 148 4.70 -4.79 16.58
N GLN A 149 4.48 -5.84 15.79
CA GLN A 149 4.47 -5.78 14.34
C GLN A 149 3.10 -6.17 13.78
N ILE A 150 2.81 -5.64 12.60
CA ILE A 150 1.65 -6.06 11.82
C ILE A 150 2.15 -7.04 10.78
N ASP A 151 1.68 -8.26 10.87
CA ASP A 151 2.04 -9.31 9.92
C ASP A 151 0.85 -9.71 9.05
N HIS A 152 1.11 -10.36 7.91
CA HIS A 152 0.09 -10.86 7.00
C HIS A 152 -0.14 -12.35 7.26
N ILE A 153 -1.40 -12.73 7.51
CA ILE A 153 -1.80 -14.12 7.73
C ILE A 153 -1.40 -14.98 6.52
N ILE A 154 -1.72 -14.50 5.34
CA ILE A 154 -1.26 -15.08 4.08
C ILE A 154 -0.24 -14.11 3.48
N PRO A 155 0.99 -14.55 3.19
CA PRO A 155 2.03 -13.68 2.65
C PRO A 155 1.53 -12.86 1.45
N ARG A 156 1.85 -11.58 1.44
CA ARG A 156 1.42 -10.64 0.40
C ARG A 156 1.92 -11.03 -1.01
N SER A 157 3.04 -11.73 -1.08
CA SER A 157 3.58 -12.30 -2.32
C SER A 157 2.69 -13.37 -2.95
N ILE A 158 1.80 -13.98 -2.15
CA ILE A 158 0.90 -15.06 -2.58
C ILE A 158 -0.52 -14.53 -2.76
N SER A 159 -1.06 -13.86 -1.72
CA SER A 159 -2.46 -13.42 -1.70
C SER A 159 -2.71 -12.12 -2.47
N PHE A 160 -1.69 -11.24 -2.58
CA PHE A 160 -1.81 -9.85 -3.02
C PHE A 160 -2.83 -9.05 -2.20
N ASP A 161 -3.30 -9.58 -1.07
CA ASP A 161 -4.27 -8.96 -0.19
C ASP A 161 -3.55 -8.19 0.92
N ASP A 162 -3.68 -6.87 0.89
CA ASP A 162 -3.20 -5.94 1.92
C ASP A 162 -4.35 -5.41 2.79
N SER A 163 -5.52 -6.04 2.72
CA SER A 163 -6.66 -5.67 3.55
C SER A 163 -6.42 -5.97 5.03
N ARG A 164 -7.20 -5.35 5.90
CA ARG A 164 -7.13 -5.59 7.36
C ARG A 164 -7.43 -7.05 7.71
N ASN A 165 -8.30 -7.70 6.95
CA ASN A 165 -8.68 -9.10 7.19
C ASN A 165 -7.51 -10.08 7.03
N ASN A 166 -6.47 -9.68 6.28
CA ASN A 166 -5.25 -10.46 6.11
C ASN A 166 -4.12 -9.98 7.03
N LYS A 167 -4.43 -9.23 8.10
CA LYS A 167 -3.41 -8.67 9.01
C LYS A 167 -3.67 -9.11 10.44
N VAL A 168 -2.58 -9.31 11.17
CA VAL A 168 -2.57 -9.62 12.59
C VAL A 168 -1.54 -8.77 13.32
N LEU A 169 -1.82 -8.48 14.58
CA LEU A 169 -0.89 -7.84 15.50
C LEU A 169 -0.14 -8.92 16.28
N VAL A 170 1.18 -8.86 16.23
CA VAL A 170 2.05 -9.85 16.87
C VAL A 170 3.19 -9.15 17.61
N TYR A 171 3.82 -9.85 18.55
CA TYR A 171 5.10 -9.41 19.10
C TYR A 171 6.16 -9.48 18.01
N GLY A 172 6.98 -8.42 17.89
CA GLY A 172 8.19 -8.44 17.09
C GLY A 172 9.23 -9.39 17.71
N GLU A 173 10.01 -10.04 16.86
CA GLU A 173 11.18 -10.82 17.29
C GLU A 173 12.31 -9.91 17.79
#